data_fe9f64254aaca9b0872cb928d6f0d719
#
_entry.id   fe9f64254aaca9b0872cb928d6f0d719
#
_cell.length_a   1.000
_cell.length_b   1.000
_cell.length_c   1.000
_cell.angle_alpha   90.00
_cell.angle_beta   90.00
_cell.angle_gamma   90.00
#
_symmetry.space_group_name_H-M   'P 1'
#
loop_
_entity.id
_entity.type
_entity.pdbx_description
1 polymer ?
#
loop_
_entity_poly.entity_id
_entity_poly.type
_entity_poly.pdbx_seq_one_letter_code
_entity_poly.pdbx_strand_id
1 'polypeptide(L)'
;YFGDKFSRAYDVTFTGRDNTLQYPFQTSWGASTRLIGAIIMTHGDDDGLILPPAIAPIQVVIVPVAAHKPGVLDKCRELAAEIGKYARVKLDDSDKQPGWKFAQWEMKGVPVRLEVGPRDIENGQCVLVRRDTREKQFVKFEELATAIPAAMEALAKDLYDRALQNRENRTYSATTMDEVKQLAKEHTGFIKTMWCGDLACEEAMKADAGLS
;
A
#
# COMPACT_ATOMS: atom_id res chain seq x y z
N TYR A 1 -23.32 1.84 6.98
CA TYR A 1 -24.57 2.05 7.73
C TYR A 1 -25.76 2.03 6.78
N PHE A 2 -26.71 1.12 7.00
CA PHE A 2 -27.88 0.93 6.11
C PHE A 2 -29.19 1.47 6.73
N GLY A 3 -29.14 1.99 7.93
CA GLY A 3 -30.37 2.33 8.66
C GLY A 3 -31.24 1.09 8.85
N ASP A 4 -32.54 1.25 8.70
CA ASP A 4 -33.53 0.18 8.81
C ASP A 4 -34.05 -0.33 7.42
N LYS A 5 -33.36 0.03 6.31
CA LYS A 5 -33.83 -0.30 4.95
C LYS A 5 -33.97 -1.81 4.73
N PHE A 6 -32.97 -2.60 5.14
CA PHE A 6 -33.01 -4.05 4.96
C PHE A 6 -33.95 -4.72 5.98
N SER A 7 -33.95 -4.27 7.23
CA SER A 7 -34.86 -4.84 8.22
C SER A 7 -36.33 -4.64 7.84
N ARG A 8 -36.68 -3.49 7.25
CA ARG A 8 -38.03 -3.28 6.68
C ARG A 8 -38.31 -4.18 5.47
N ALA A 9 -37.35 -4.29 4.54
CA ALA A 9 -37.52 -5.09 3.34
C ALA A 9 -37.71 -6.60 3.64
N TYR A 10 -37.09 -7.09 4.71
CA TYR A 10 -37.19 -8.49 5.16
C TYR A 10 -38.15 -8.68 6.35
N ASP A 11 -38.84 -7.61 6.78
CA ASP A 11 -39.77 -7.60 7.92
C ASP A 11 -39.16 -8.17 9.22
N VAL A 12 -37.89 -7.83 9.44
CA VAL A 12 -37.17 -8.22 10.66
C VAL A 12 -37.39 -7.19 11.75
N THR A 13 -38.17 -7.57 12.78
CA THR A 13 -38.54 -6.69 13.89
C THR A 13 -38.05 -7.21 15.23
N PHE A 14 -37.98 -6.33 16.22
CA PHE A 14 -37.74 -6.67 17.62
C PHE A 14 -38.67 -5.85 18.52
N THR A 15 -38.93 -6.35 19.73
CA THR A 15 -39.69 -5.61 20.74
C THR A 15 -38.77 -4.66 21.49
N GLY A 16 -39.00 -3.37 21.35
CA GLY A 16 -38.25 -2.34 22.05
C GLY A 16 -38.52 -2.31 23.57
N ARG A 17 -37.78 -1.49 24.31
CA ARG A 17 -37.98 -1.29 25.75
C ARG A 17 -39.30 -0.70 26.13
N ASP A 18 -39.92 0.01 25.20
CA ASP A 18 -41.27 0.61 25.26
C ASP A 18 -42.39 -0.38 24.91
N ASN A 19 -42.02 -1.67 24.74
CA ASN A 19 -42.93 -2.74 24.34
C ASN A 19 -43.59 -2.56 22.96
N THR A 20 -42.98 -1.77 22.06
CA THR A 20 -43.38 -1.60 20.67
C THR A 20 -42.49 -2.42 19.73
N LEU A 21 -43.07 -2.82 18.57
CA LEU A 21 -42.29 -3.45 17.50
C LEU A 21 -41.48 -2.39 16.75
N GLN A 22 -40.20 -2.62 16.61
CA GLN A 22 -39.25 -1.72 15.97
C GLN A 22 -38.40 -2.47 14.95
N TYR A 23 -37.96 -1.78 13.89
CA TYR A 23 -37.01 -2.29 12.93
C TYR A 23 -35.57 -1.97 13.37
N PRO A 24 -34.68 -2.96 13.48
CA PRO A 24 -33.29 -2.71 13.85
C PRO A 24 -32.53 -1.94 12.79
N PHE A 25 -31.68 -1.02 13.23
CA PHE A 25 -30.68 -0.40 12.36
C PHE A 25 -29.54 -1.38 12.11
N GLN A 26 -29.04 -1.37 10.88
CA GLN A 26 -28.03 -2.33 10.44
C GLN A 26 -26.76 -1.63 9.94
N THR A 27 -25.64 -2.26 10.22
CA THR A 27 -24.34 -1.94 9.64
C THR A 27 -23.77 -3.18 8.97
N SER A 28 -22.99 -2.99 7.92
CA SER A 28 -22.29 -4.08 7.26
C SER A 28 -20.84 -3.70 7.01
N TRP A 29 -19.97 -4.66 7.13
CA TRP A 29 -18.55 -4.54 6.90
C TRP A 29 -18.15 -5.54 5.84
N GLY A 30 -17.40 -5.09 4.85
CA GLY A 30 -16.94 -5.98 3.80
C GLY A 30 -15.62 -5.51 3.21
N ALA A 31 -14.74 -6.46 2.97
CA ALA A 31 -13.53 -6.25 2.19
C ALA A 31 -13.44 -7.34 1.13
N SER A 32 -12.96 -7.01 -0.04
CA SER A 32 -12.79 -7.96 -1.13
C SER A 32 -11.39 -7.85 -1.73
N THR A 33 -11.02 -8.80 -2.58
CA THR A 33 -9.75 -8.80 -3.33
C THR A 33 -9.59 -7.57 -4.22
N ARG A 34 -10.65 -6.79 -4.46
CA ARG A 34 -10.56 -5.48 -5.16
C ARG A 34 -9.63 -4.49 -4.46
N LEU A 35 -9.39 -4.62 -3.15
CA LEU A 35 -8.42 -3.82 -2.42
C LEU A 35 -6.98 -4.01 -2.93
N ILE A 36 -6.66 -5.15 -3.55
CA ILE A 36 -5.36 -5.35 -4.23
C ILE A 36 -5.22 -4.34 -5.38
N GLY A 37 -6.26 -4.16 -6.18
CA GLY A 37 -6.30 -3.14 -7.24
C GLY A 37 -6.11 -1.72 -6.70
N ALA A 38 -6.71 -1.40 -5.55
CA ALA A 38 -6.52 -0.11 -4.91
C ALA A 38 -5.05 0.14 -4.51
N ILE A 39 -4.35 -0.88 -3.97
CA ILE A 39 -2.93 -0.79 -3.63
C ILE A 39 -2.08 -0.55 -4.89
N ILE A 40 -2.36 -1.29 -5.98
CA ILE A 40 -1.66 -1.14 -7.25
C ILE A 40 -1.81 0.29 -7.80
N MET A 41 -3.03 0.79 -7.86
CA MET A 41 -3.31 2.13 -8.39
C MET A 41 -2.77 3.26 -7.50
N THR A 42 -2.67 3.05 -6.19
CA THR A 42 -2.22 4.09 -5.26
C THR A 42 -0.70 4.16 -5.17
N HIS A 43 -0.02 3.02 -5.18
CA HIS A 43 1.40 2.92 -4.84
C HIS A 43 2.28 2.39 -5.97
N GLY A 44 1.72 1.73 -6.99
CA GLY A 44 2.50 1.22 -8.13
C GLY A 44 3.15 2.31 -8.96
N ASP A 45 4.21 1.92 -9.66
CA ASP A 45 4.88 2.73 -10.68
C ASP A 45 5.03 1.94 -11.99
N ASP A 46 5.73 2.51 -12.99
CA ASP A 46 5.91 1.88 -14.30
C ASP A 46 6.75 0.59 -14.26
N ASP A 47 7.50 0.36 -13.17
CA ASP A 47 8.32 -0.84 -12.98
C ASP A 47 7.59 -1.93 -12.14
N GLY A 48 6.40 -1.64 -11.64
CA GLY A 48 5.57 -2.63 -10.97
C GLY A 48 4.99 -2.18 -9.62
N LEU A 49 4.80 -3.15 -8.73
CA LEU A 49 4.23 -2.91 -7.41
C LEU A 49 5.19 -2.17 -6.47
N ILE A 50 4.63 -1.41 -5.55
CA ILE A 50 5.30 -0.94 -4.34
C ILE A 50 4.40 -1.31 -3.17
N LEU A 51 4.78 -2.35 -2.44
CA LEU A 51 3.94 -2.87 -1.35
C LEU A 51 4.28 -2.19 -0.03
N PRO A 52 3.26 -1.70 0.72
CA PRO A 52 3.47 -1.31 2.10
C PRO A 52 4.05 -2.47 2.91
N PRO A 53 5.10 -2.27 3.72
CA PRO A 53 5.78 -3.35 4.44
C PRO A 53 4.87 -4.21 5.31
N ALA A 54 3.83 -3.61 5.92
CA ALA A 54 2.89 -4.32 6.77
C ALA A 54 2.19 -5.48 6.06
N ILE A 55 1.83 -5.31 4.79
CA ILE A 55 1.08 -6.30 4.00
C ILE A 55 1.94 -7.06 2.98
N ALA A 56 3.19 -6.67 2.76
CA ALA A 56 4.08 -7.34 1.83
C ALA A 56 4.33 -8.80 2.25
N PRO A 57 4.05 -9.82 1.42
CA PRO A 57 4.31 -11.22 1.77
C PRO A 57 5.80 -11.48 2.00
N ILE A 58 6.66 -10.76 1.27
CA ILE A 58 8.10 -10.71 1.42
C ILE A 58 8.47 -9.26 1.70
N GLN A 59 9.07 -9.00 2.86
CA GLN A 59 9.49 -7.65 3.25
C GLN A 59 10.91 -7.36 2.79
N VAL A 60 11.75 -8.38 2.81
CA VAL A 60 13.16 -8.29 2.45
C VAL A 60 13.51 -9.39 1.48
N VAL A 61 14.15 -9.07 0.37
CA VAL A 61 14.77 -10.06 -0.51
C VAL A 61 16.29 -9.91 -0.47
N ILE A 62 17.00 -11.02 -0.30
CA ILE A 62 18.46 -11.06 -0.38
C ILE A 62 18.83 -11.59 -1.76
N VAL A 63 19.60 -10.81 -2.50
CA VAL A 63 20.07 -11.17 -3.83
C VAL A 63 21.61 -11.31 -3.79
N PRO A 64 22.13 -12.55 -3.89
CA PRO A 64 23.55 -12.79 -4.01
C PRO A 64 24.08 -12.24 -5.34
N VAL A 65 25.11 -11.42 -5.28
CA VAL A 65 25.86 -10.95 -6.45
C VAL A 65 27.09 -11.84 -6.63
N ALA A 66 27.24 -12.45 -7.79
CA ALA A 66 28.28 -13.46 -8.04
C ALA A 66 28.16 -14.69 -7.09
N ALA A 67 26.97 -15.27 -7.01
CA ALA A 67 26.63 -16.42 -6.17
C ALA A 67 27.56 -17.65 -6.34
N HIS A 68 28.21 -17.76 -7.50
CA HIS A 68 29.18 -18.84 -7.80
C HIS A 68 30.51 -18.70 -7.04
N LYS A 69 30.79 -17.54 -6.44
CA LYS A 69 32.03 -17.36 -5.66
C LYS A 69 31.88 -17.97 -4.27
N PRO A 70 32.96 -18.58 -3.74
CA PRO A 70 32.92 -19.19 -2.41
C PRO A 70 32.51 -18.23 -1.32
N GLY A 71 31.69 -18.71 -0.38
CA GLY A 71 31.23 -17.97 0.80
C GLY A 71 30.06 -17.01 0.58
N VAL A 72 29.70 -16.63 -0.67
CA VAL A 72 28.63 -15.68 -0.93
C VAL A 72 27.28 -16.24 -0.54
N LEU A 73 26.94 -17.44 -1.01
CA LEU A 73 25.66 -18.09 -0.68
C LEU A 73 25.55 -18.41 0.80
N ASP A 74 26.65 -18.85 1.43
CA ASP A 74 26.63 -19.21 2.85
C ASP A 74 26.38 -17.98 3.71
N LYS A 75 27.03 -16.85 3.39
CA LYS A 75 26.76 -15.57 4.07
C LYS A 75 25.34 -15.10 3.85
N CYS A 76 24.78 -15.23 2.63
CA CYS A 76 23.39 -14.88 2.37
C CYS A 76 22.39 -15.75 3.13
N ARG A 77 22.69 -17.04 3.32
CA ARG A 77 21.87 -17.95 4.16
C ARG A 77 21.93 -17.58 5.63
N GLU A 78 23.11 -17.24 6.14
CA GLU A 78 23.30 -16.74 7.51
C GLU A 78 22.46 -15.47 7.73
N LEU A 79 22.57 -14.47 6.83
CA LEU A 79 21.79 -13.24 6.90
C LEU A 79 20.29 -13.50 6.79
N ALA A 80 19.86 -14.43 5.93
CA ALA A 80 18.45 -14.80 5.83
C ALA A 80 17.92 -15.41 7.13
N ALA A 81 18.70 -16.24 7.82
CA ALA A 81 18.34 -16.81 9.12
C ALA A 81 18.23 -15.74 10.21
N GLU A 82 19.16 -14.78 10.22
CA GLU A 82 19.14 -13.66 11.18
C GLU A 82 17.96 -12.73 10.94
N ILE A 83 17.76 -12.26 9.70
CA ILE A 83 16.68 -11.34 9.33
C ILE A 83 15.32 -12.02 9.49
N GLY A 84 15.23 -13.32 9.26
CA GLY A 84 14.01 -14.11 9.45
C GLY A 84 13.44 -14.10 10.86
N LYS A 85 14.22 -13.69 11.86
CA LYS A 85 13.78 -13.55 13.25
C LYS A 85 12.84 -12.34 13.45
N TYR A 86 12.91 -11.34 12.56
CA TYR A 86 12.15 -10.08 12.71
C TYR A 86 11.50 -9.56 11.42
N ALA A 87 11.76 -10.17 10.26
CA ALA A 87 11.16 -9.78 8.99
C ALA A 87 10.85 -11.01 8.11
N ARG A 88 9.85 -10.88 7.25
CA ARG A 88 9.53 -11.88 6.21
C ARG A 88 10.58 -11.78 5.10
N VAL A 89 11.58 -12.64 5.15
CA VAL A 89 12.73 -12.61 4.25
C VAL A 89 12.68 -13.73 3.20
N LYS A 90 13.16 -13.45 2.00
CA LYS A 90 13.40 -14.42 0.93
C LYS A 90 14.84 -14.31 0.43
N LEU A 91 15.55 -15.41 0.41
CA LEU A 91 16.81 -15.53 -0.33
C LEU A 91 16.50 -15.94 -1.78
N ASP A 92 17.01 -15.19 -2.75
CA ASP A 92 16.95 -15.57 -4.17
C ASP A 92 18.27 -16.23 -4.60
N ASP A 93 18.34 -17.53 -4.37
CA ASP A 93 19.48 -18.39 -4.75
C ASP A 93 19.32 -19.04 -6.14
N SER A 94 18.37 -18.54 -6.95
CA SER A 94 18.18 -19.01 -8.33
C SER A 94 19.43 -18.75 -9.18
N ASP A 95 19.49 -19.41 -10.33
CA ASP A 95 20.59 -19.32 -11.31
C ASP A 95 20.53 -18.07 -12.21
N LYS A 96 19.53 -17.21 -12.01
CA LYS A 96 19.34 -16.01 -12.82
C LYS A 96 20.39 -14.93 -12.52
N GLN A 97 20.66 -14.10 -13.51
CA GLN A 97 21.56 -12.96 -13.36
C GLN A 97 21.01 -11.93 -12.37
N PRO A 98 21.89 -11.24 -11.60
CA PRO A 98 21.46 -10.27 -10.59
C PRO A 98 20.51 -9.20 -11.13
N GLY A 99 20.75 -8.63 -12.32
CA GLY A 99 19.90 -7.62 -12.93
C GLY A 99 18.46 -8.13 -13.20
N TRP A 100 18.32 -9.39 -13.64
CA TRP A 100 17.02 -10.01 -13.81
C TRP A 100 16.30 -10.18 -12.46
N LYS A 101 17.01 -10.62 -11.43
CA LYS A 101 16.47 -10.75 -10.08
C LYS A 101 16.00 -9.40 -9.54
N PHE A 102 16.78 -8.34 -9.73
CA PHE A 102 16.41 -6.98 -9.32
C PHE A 102 15.09 -6.55 -9.94
N ALA A 103 14.98 -6.62 -11.27
CA ALA A 103 13.76 -6.28 -11.99
C ALA A 103 12.55 -7.14 -11.54
N GLN A 104 12.76 -8.44 -11.36
CA GLN A 104 11.72 -9.37 -10.91
C GLN A 104 11.17 -9.01 -9.52
N TRP A 105 12.03 -8.64 -8.57
CA TRP A 105 11.63 -8.29 -7.22
C TRP A 105 11.09 -6.85 -7.12
N GLU A 106 11.56 -5.96 -7.97
CA GLU A 106 10.98 -4.62 -8.17
C GLU A 106 9.55 -4.72 -8.70
N MET A 107 9.32 -5.51 -9.75
CA MET A 107 7.99 -5.77 -10.29
C MET A 107 7.04 -6.34 -9.24
N LYS A 108 7.51 -7.24 -8.37
CA LYS A 108 6.73 -7.81 -7.27
C LYS A 108 6.51 -6.86 -6.09
N GLY A 109 7.18 -5.71 -6.08
CA GLY A 109 7.01 -4.68 -5.06
C GLY A 109 7.58 -5.01 -3.70
N VAL A 110 8.64 -5.83 -3.62
CA VAL A 110 9.30 -6.16 -2.36
C VAL A 110 9.90 -4.89 -1.74
N PRO A 111 9.55 -4.51 -0.50
CA PRO A 111 9.93 -3.23 0.11
C PRO A 111 11.44 -2.98 0.16
N VAL A 112 12.21 -3.99 0.56
CA VAL A 112 13.65 -3.88 0.77
C VAL A 112 14.40 -4.98 0.02
N ARG A 113 15.42 -4.61 -0.73
CA ARG A 113 16.36 -5.54 -1.35
C ARG A 113 17.74 -5.38 -0.70
N LEU A 114 18.35 -6.50 -0.36
CA LEU A 114 19.76 -6.56 0.05
C LEU A 114 20.58 -7.19 -1.07
N GLU A 115 21.61 -6.49 -1.51
CA GLU A 115 22.57 -6.97 -2.50
C GLU A 115 23.86 -7.36 -1.73
N VAL A 116 24.32 -8.59 -1.91
CA VAL A 116 25.50 -9.12 -1.19
C VAL A 116 26.46 -9.75 -2.18
N GLY A 117 27.62 -9.15 -2.33
CA GLY A 117 28.69 -9.65 -3.18
C GLY A 117 29.98 -9.92 -2.41
N PRO A 118 31.02 -10.47 -3.07
CA PRO A 118 32.29 -10.80 -2.40
C PRO A 118 32.95 -9.59 -1.72
N ARG A 119 32.98 -8.44 -2.39
CA ARG A 119 33.55 -7.20 -1.83
C ARG A 119 32.77 -6.70 -0.62
N ASP A 120 31.45 -6.91 -0.64
CA ASP A 120 30.61 -6.51 0.47
C ASP A 120 30.90 -7.35 1.70
N ILE A 121 31.12 -8.66 1.51
CA ILE A 121 31.51 -9.59 2.58
C ILE A 121 32.85 -9.21 3.17
N GLU A 122 33.88 -8.93 2.32
CA GLU A 122 35.19 -8.48 2.75
C GLU A 122 35.11 -7.22 3.63
N ASN A 123 34.20 -6.32 3.30
CA ASN A 123 33.99 -5.07 4.05
C ASN A 123 32.99 -5.20 5.22
N GLY A 124 32.44 -6.39 5.46
CA GLY A 124 31.45 -6.62 6.53
C GLY A 124 30.15 -5.86 6.36
N GLN A 125 29.70 -5.64 5.12
CA GLN A 125 28.53 -4.82 4.78
C GLN A 125 27.70 -5.45 3.65
N CYS A 126 26.55 -4.86 3.36
CA CYS A 126 25.77 -5.12 2.15
C CYS A 126 25.18 -3.80 1.60
N VAL A 127 24.59 -3.88 0.42
CA VAL A 127 23.83 -2.75 -0.13
C VAL A 127 22.35 -2.98 0.17
N LEU A 128 21.76 -2.05 0.89
CA LEU A 128 20.32 -1.96 1.15
C LEU A 128 19.70 -1.03 0.12
N VAL A 129 18.62 -1.48 -0.52
CA VAL A 129 17.88 -0.70 -1.53
C VAL A 129 16.41 -0.69 -1.16
N ARG A 130 15.82 0.50 -1.04
CA ARG A 130 14.38 0.66 -0.88
C ARG A 130 13.68 0.60 -2.25
N ARG A 131 12.50 -0.03 -2.31
CA ARG A 131 11.74 -0.17 -3.55
C ARG A 131 11.20 1.17 -4.09
N ASP A 132 10.81 2.07 -3.22
CA ASP A 132 10.13 3.31 -3.57
C ASP A 132 11.08 4.42 -4.04
N THR A 133 12.28 4.54 -3.47
CA THR A 133 13.29 5.54 -3.84
C THR A 133 14.39 4.98 -4.73
N ARG A 134 14.65 3.66 -4.67
CA ARG A 134 15.75 2.96 -5.33
C ARG A 134 17.14 3.44 -4.89
N GLU A 135 17.20 4.19 -3.85
CA GLU A 135 18.47 4.64 -3.26
C GLU A 135 19.24 3.45 -2.70
N LYS A 136 20.55 3.44 -2.96
CA LYS A 136 21.49 2.42 -2.46
C LYS A 136 22.20 2.96 -1.23
N GLN A 137 22.08 2.23 -0.15
CA GLN A 137 22.77 2.53 1.10
C GLN A 137 23.68 1.35 1.49
N PHE A 138 24.94 1.63 1.79
CA PHE A 138 25.84 0.63 2.38
C PHE A 138 25.55 0.53 3.86
N VAL A 139 25.28 -0.71 4.33
CA VAL A 139 24.91 -0.99 5.73
C VAL A 139 25.79 -2.11 6.24
N LYS A 140 26.37 -1.95 7.42
CA LYS A 140 27.11 -3.01 8.09
C LYS A 140 26.20 -4.16 8.47
N PHE A 141 26.71 -5.41 8.43
CA PHE A 141 25.89 -6.57 8.79
C PHE A 141 25.35 -6.49 10.22
N GLU A 142 26.13 -5.97 11.16
CA GLU A 142 25.74 -5.75 12.56
C GLU A 142 24.62 -4.71 12.76
N GLU A 143 24.44 -3.79 11.80
CA GLU A 143 23.45 -2.73 11.84
C GLU A 143 22.12 -3.13 11.18
N LEU A 144 22.03 -4.27 10.49
CA LEU A 144 20.85 -4.68 9.73
C LEU A 144 19.59 -4.80 10.59
N ALA A 145 19.74 -5.25 11.83
CA ALA A 145 18.62 -5.39 12.77
C ALA A 145 17.94 -4.03 13.09
N THR A 146 18.65 -2.93 12.91
CA THR A 146 18.12 -1.56 13.08
C THR A 146 17.78 -0.93 11.73
N ALA A 147 18.66 -1.09 10.74
CA ALA A 147 18.52 -0.43 9.44
C ALA A 147 17.32 -0.93 8.62
N ILE A 148 17.03 -2.24 8.64
CA ILE A 148 15.89 -2.81 7.91
C ILE A 148 14.55 -2.32 8.45
N PRO A 149 14.26 -2.40 9.76
CA PRO A 149 13.03 -1.82 10.31
C PRO A 149 12.89 -0.33 10.03
N ALA A 150 13.97 0.45 10.19
CA ALA A 150 13.96 1.88 9.89
C ALA A 150 13.65 2.17 8.41
N ALA A 151 14.24 1.41 7.48
CA ALA A 151 13.96 1.53 6.06
C ALA A 151 12.50 1.19 5.72
N MET A 152 11.92 0.17 6.36
CA MET A 152 10.52 -0.21 6.18
C MET A 152 9.57 0.84 6.76
N GLU A 153 9.87 1.42 7.91
CA GLU A 153 9.07 2.49 8.50
C GLU A 153 9.09 3.75 7.64
N ALA A 154 10.27 4.15 7.18
CA ALA A 154 10.43 5.29 6.27
C ALA A 154 9.66 5.05 4.95
N LEU A 155 9.76 3.86 4.35
CA LEU A 155 9.02 3.50 3.15
C LEU A 155 7.51 3.60 3.38
N ALA A 156 7.00 3.05 4.48
CA ALA A 156 5.58 3.10 4.82
C ALA A 156 5.08 4.54 4.97
N LYS A 157 5.88 5.39 5.65
CA LYS A 157 5.58 6.81 5.81
C LYS A 157 5.56 7.54 4.46
N ASP A 158 6.56 7.34 3.63
CA ASP A 158 6.68 8.01 2.32
C ASP A 158 5.55 7.59 1.38
N LEU A 159 5.10 6.32 1.40
CA LEU A 159 3.92 5.87 0.66
C LEU A 159 2.64 6.58 1.14
N TYR A 160 2.47 6.70 2.45
CA TYR A 160 1.32 7.40 3.02
C TYR A 160 1.33 8.88 2.67
N ASP A 161 2.46 9.56 2.88
CA ASP A 161 2.60 11.00 2.63
C ASP A 161 2.37 11.33 1.14
N ARG A 162 2.90 10.52 0.22
CA ARG A 162 2.67 10.66 -1.22
C ARG A 162 1.20 10.49 -1.59
N ALA A 163 0.52 9.49 -1.04
CA ALA A 163 -0.89 9.27 -1.28
C ALA A 163 -1.76 10.41 -0.70
N LEU A 164 -1.42 10.88 0.51
CA LEU A 164 -2.06 12.02 1.14
C LEU A 164 -1.90 13.29 0.30
N GLN A 165 -0.69 13.61 -0.10
CA GLN A 165 -0.39 14.78 -0.93
C GLN A 165 -1.12 14.72 -2.28
N ASN A 166 -1.15 13.54 -2.93
CA ASN A 166 -1.90 13.36 -4.17
C ASN A 166 -3.41 13.59 -3.99
N ARG A 167 -3.98 13.10 -2.89
CA ARG A 167 -5.39 13.35 -2.56
C ARG A 167 -5.66 14.83 -2.31
N GLU A 168 -4.81 15.50 -1.53
CA GLU A 168 -4.99 16.91 -1.19
C GLU A 168 -4.85 17.81 -2.41
N ASN A 169 -3.86 17.56 -3.26
CA ASN A 169 -3.65 18.29 -4.51
C ASN A 169 -4.80 18.12 -5.51
N ARG A 170 -5.62 17.06 -5.36
CA ARG A 170 -6.79 16.76 -6.19
C ARG A 170 -8.11 16.94 -5.44
N THR A 171 -8.11 17.70 -4.34
CA THR A 171 -9.32 17.99 -3.58
C THR A 171 -9.63 19.48 -3.69
N TYR A 172 -10.78 19.78 -4.26
CA TYR A 172 -11.26 21.13 -4.52
C TYR A 172 -12.46 21.43 -3.62
N SER A 173 -12.77 22.70 -3.41
CA SER A 173 -13.96 23.11 -2.65
C SER A 173 -14.85 23.99 -3.51
N ALA A 174 -16.15 23.77 -3.45
CA ALA A 174 -17.18 24.54 -4.15
C ALA A 174 -18.33 24.89 -3.20
N THR A 175 -18.89 26.07 -3.36
CA THR A 175 -20.04 26.57 -2.57
C THR A 175 -21.28 26.72 -3.42
N THR A 176 -21.14 26.79 -4.73
CA THR A 176 -22.23 26.92 -5.70
C THR A 176 -22.22 25.78 -6.71
N MET A 177 -23.37 25.52 -7.32
CA MET A 177 -23.51 24.50 -8.35
C MET A 177 -22.71 24.80 -9.61
N ASP A 178 -22.56 26.08 -9.97
CA ASP A 178 -21.75 26.47 -11.13
C ASP A 178 -20.26 26.21 -10.91
N GLU A 179 -19.74 26.46 -9.69
CA GLU A 179 -18.38 26.09 -9.31
C GLU A 179 -18.17 24.57 -9.37
N VAL A 180 -19.13 23.76 -8.89
CA VAL A 180 -19.06 22.28 -8.98
C VAL A 180 -18.96 21.85 -10.44
N LYS A 181 -19.80 22.39 -11.32
CA LYS A 181 -19.81 22.08 -12.76
C LYS A 181 -18.49 22.48 -13.44
N GLN A 182 -17.95 23.63 -13.09
CA GLN A 182 -16.67 24.10 -13.60
C GLN A 182 -15.53 23.18 -13.16
N LEU A 183 -15.39 22.91 -11.86
CA LEU A 183 -14.35 22.05 -11.32
C LEU A 183 -14.42 20.61 -11.87
N ALA A 184 -15.63 20.08 -12.06
CA ALA A 184 -15.82 18.75 -12.62
C ALA A 184 -15.35 18.65 -14.08
N LYS A 185 -15.36 19.74 -14.84
CA LYS A 185 -14.87 19.80 -16.23
C LYS A 185 -13.37 20.01 -16.32
N GLU A 186 -12.81 20.81 -15.42
CA GLU A 186 -11.40 21.26 -15.49
C GLU A 186 -10.46 20.30 -14.76
N HIS A 187 -10.95 19.56 -13.76
CA HIS A 187 -10.13 18.78 -12.88
C HIS A 187 -10.66 17.36 -12.67
N THR A 188 -9.74 16.45 -12.39
CA THR A 188 -10.04 15.11 -11.90
C THR A 188 -9.72 15.02 -10.41
N GLY A 189 -10.63 14.45 -9.61
CA GLY A 189 -10.38 14.30 -8.17
C GLY A 189 -11.66 14.42 -7.36
N PHE A 190 -11.56 15.02 -6.19
CA PHE A 190 -12.68 15.18 -5.25
C PHE A 190 -13.12 16.63 -5.18
N ILE A 191 -14.44 16.85 -5.18
CA ILE A 191 -15.04 18.16 -4.96
C ILE A 191 -15.80 18.12 -3.65
N LYS A 192 -15.37 18.90 -2.67
CA LYS A 192 -16.09 19.12 -1.40
C LYS A 192 -17.13 20.19 -1.61
N THR A 193 -18.39 19.86 -1.36
CA THR A 193 -19.49 20.82 -1.47
C THR A 193 -20.52 20.62 -0.35
N MET A 194 -21.45 21.53 -0.20
CA MET A 194 -22.52 21.46 0.79
C MET A 194 -23.56 20.43 0.36
N TRP A 195 -24.14 19.73 1.33
CA TRP A 195 -25.24 18.79 1.14
C TRP A 195 -26.36 19.07 2.14
N CYS A 196 -27.57 19.11 1.65
CA CYS A 196 -28.77 19.38 2.47
C CYS A 196 -29.35 18.15 3.20
N GLY A 197 -28.78 16.94 2.96
CA GLY A 197 -29.25 15.67 3.53
C GLY A 197 -30.36 14.99 2.71
N ASP A 198 -30.82 15.58 1.61
CA ASP A 198 -31.85 15.01 0.74
C ASP A 198 -31.22 14.25 -0.43
N LEU A 199 -31.69 13.01 -0.65
CA LEU A 199 -31.23 12.15 -1.74
C LEU A 199 -31.55 12.76 -3.13
N ALA A 200 -32.71 13.37 -3.29
CA ALA A 200 -33.10 13.99 -4.56
C ALA A 200 -32.18 15.16 -4.94
N CYS A 201 -31.69 15.92 -3.97
CA CYS A 201 -30.70 16.97 -4.17
C CYS A 201 -29.33 16.38 -4.60
N GLU A 202 -28.91 15.28 -4.00
CA GLU A 202 -27.67 14.57 -4.37
C GLU A 202 -27.75 14.02 -5.80
N GLU A 203 -28.85 13.37 -6.15
CA GLU A 203 -29.06 12.82 -7.49
C GLU A 203 -29.10 13.92 -8.56
N ALA A 204 -29.76 15.04 -8.28
CA ALA A 204 -29.78 16.20 -9.19
C ALA A 204 -28.40 16.79 -9.39
N MET A 205 -27.59 16.92 -8.31
CA MET A 205 -26.22 17.41 -8.39
C MET A 205 -25.33 16.48 -9.23
N LYS A 206 -25.45 15.16 -9.03
CA LYS A 206 -24.71 14.17 -9.81
C LYS A 206 -25.07 14.24 -11.30
N ALA A 207 -26.36 14.30 -11.60
CA ALA A 207 -26.84 14.38 -12.99
C ALA A 207 -26.36 15.67 -13.69
N ASP A 208 -26.48 16.80 -13.00
CA ASP A 208 -26.15 18.12 -13.53
C ASP A 208 -24.65 18.34 -13.78
N ALA A 209 -23.80 17.80 -12.91
CA ALA A 209 -22.34 17.96 -12.98
C ALA A 209 -21.62 16.75 -13.61
N GLY A 210 -22.34 15.67 -13.95
CA GLY A 210 -21.74 14.43 -14.47
C GLY A 210 -20.86 13.72 -13.45
N LEU A 211 -21.19 13.83 -12.16
CA LEU A 211 -20.42 13.22 -11.06
C LEU A 211 -20.84 11.78 -10.80
N SER A 212 -19.93 10.99 -10.24
CA SER A 212 -20.15 9.60 -9.84
C SER A 212 -20.11 9.42 -8.32
#